data_086bf7d5a80e600bc430d6bbfe116764
#
_entry.id   086bf7d5a80e600bc430d6bbfe116764
#
_cell.length_a   1.000
_cell.length_b   1.000
_cell.length_c   1.000
_cell.angle_alpha   90.00
_cell.angle_beta   90.00
_cell.angle_gamma   90.00
#
_symmetry.space_group_name_H-M   'P 1'
#
loop_
_entity.id
_entity.type
_entity.pdbx_description
1 polymer ?
#
loop_
_entity_poly.entity_id
_entity_poly.type
_entity_poly.pdbx_seq_one_letter_code
_entity_poly.pdbx_strand_id
1 'polypeptide(L)'
;MPPPFTLVRLRESGDAFAHACRIAPESGAGTLVYVGRFDLAEFAVVLEPREPLCSARRAFYAGMVALTDALRAYAPPSKPITIDWPDAVRVDGGLVGGGRLGWPRDADEDTPPPWLVFGAMIRTVAMDDDEPGVHPLASALDQEGFGEAGAEQLTESFARHLMLVIDGWQADGFDGVARDYVSRMPRERQTVRRIDDLGDLLTRRVGAGAIESGDLVQALATPSWLDPALGGPRL
;
A
#
# COMPACT_ATOMS: atom_id res chain seq x y z
N MET A 1 3.05 11.75 -15.55
CA MET A 1 1.87 10.98 -15.07
C MET A 1 1.26 10.23 -16.25
N PRO A 2 0.89 8.94 -16.12
CA PRO A 2 0.21 8.18 -17.18
C PRO A 2 -1.15 8.80 -17.55
N PRO A 3 -1.60 8.68 -18.82
CA PRO A 3 -2.81 9.36 -19.32
C PRO A 3 -4.12 9.15 -18.56
N PRO A 4 -4.40 7.97 -17.93
CA PRO A 4 -5.68 7.76 -17.27
C PRO A 4 -5.78 8.44 -15.89
N PHE A 5 -4.69 9.04 -15.38
CA PHE A 5 -4.72 9.67 -14.06
C PHE A 5 -4.91 11.18 -14.14
N THR A 6 -5.84 11.68 -13.32
CA THR A 6 -6.01 13.11 -13.06
C THR A 6 -5.32 13.46 -11.75
N LEU A 7 -4.30 14.33 -11.80
CA LEU A 7 -3.50 14.69 -10.62
C LEU A 7 -4.12 15.86 -9.86
N VAL A 8 -4.33 15.67 -8.57
CA VAL A 8 -4.71 16.71 -7.59
C VAL A 8 -3.55 16.91 -6.63
N ARG A 9 -2.91 18.08 -6.69
CA ARG A 9 -1.78 18.40 -5.82
C ARG A 9 -2.23 19.18 -4.59
N LEU A 10 -1.87 18.68 -3.41
CA LEU A 10 -2.06 19.37 -2.14
C LEU A 10 -0.77 20.05 -1.67
N ARG A 11 -0.91 21.02 -0.77
CA ARG A 11 0.20 21.62 -0.05
C ARG A 11 0.75 20.64 1.01
N GLU A 12 1.95 20.93 1.53
CA GLU A 12 2.67 20.10 2.51
C GLU A 12 1.88 19.70 3.76
N SER A 13 0.95 20.53 4.20
CA SER A 13 0.07 20.25 5.36
C SER A 13 -1.18 19.43 5.01
N GLY A 14 -1.29 18.95 3.78
CA GLY A 14 -2.44 18.13 3.36
C GLY A 14 -2.37 16.71 3.86
N ASP A 15 -3.50 16.00 3.85
CA ASP A 15 -3.64 14.56 3.96
C ASP A 15 -4.23 14.03 2.66
N ALA A 16 -3.42 13.34 1.86
CA ALA A 16 -3.82 12.84 0.55
C ALA A 16 -4.99 11.86 0.65
N PHE A 17 -4.95 10.96 1.62
CA PHE A 17 -5.97 9.94 1.78
C PHE A 17 -7.31 10.51 2.25
N ALA A 18 -7.31 11.34 3.29
CA ALA A 18 -8.52 11.98 3.76
C ALA A 18 -9.13 12.88 2.68
N HIS A 19 -8.29 13.60 1.92
CA HIS A 19 -8.74 14.42 0.80
C HIS A 19 -9.35 13.58 -0.31
N ALA A 20 -8.68 12.49 -0.74
CA ALA A 20 -9.18 11.59 -1.76
C ALA A 20 -10.52 10.96 -1.36
N CYS A 21 -10.66 10.46 -0.13
CA CYS A 21 -11.94 9.94 0.37
C CYS A 21 -13.07 10.97 0.33
N ARG A 22 -12.75 12.25 0.61
CA ARG A 22 -13.74 13.34 0.60
C ARG A 22 -14.22 13.68 -0.80
N ILE A 23 -13.33 13.67 -1.81
CA ILE A 23 -13.67 14.03 -3.19
C ILE A 23 -14.09 12.83 -4.04
N ALA A 24 -13.84 11.59 -3.60
CA ALA A 24 -14.10 10.38 -4.36
C ALA A 24 -15.51 10.29 -4.95
N PRO A 25 -16.60 10.69 -4.22
CA PRO A 25 -17.96 10.65 -4.77
C PRO A 25 -18.16 11.47 -6.05
N GLU A 26 -17.32 12.47 -6.29
CA GLU A 26 -17.49 13.43 -7.40
C GLU A 26 -16.36 13.36 -8.43
N SER A 27 -15.22 12.76 -8.10
CA SER A 27 -14.00 12.88 -8.89
C SER A 27 -13.72 11.71 -9.84
N GLY A 28 -14.32 10.54 -9.61
CA GLY A 28 -14.16 9.35 -10.47
C GLY A 28 -12.82 8.62 -10.35
N ALA A 29 -12.80 7.41 -10.93
CA ALA A 29 -11.63 6.55 -10.95
C ALA A 29 -10.42 7.20 -11.64
N GLY A 30 -9.22 6.90 -11.13
CA GLY A 30 -7.97 7.46 -11.65
C GLY A 30 -7.65 8.87 -11.12
N THR A 31 -8.49 9.46 -10.25
CA THR A 31 -8.11 10.67 -9.54
C THR A 31 -7.04 10.33 -8.53
N LEU A 32 -5.84 10.91 -8.71
CA LEU A 32 -4.68 10.69 -7.86
C LEU A 32 -4.36 11.97 -7.11
N VAL A 33 -4.54 11.92 -5.79
CA VAL A 33 -4.19 13.01 -4.86
C VAL A 33 -2.77 12.80 -4.38
N TYR A 34 -1.99 13.86 -4.38
CA TYR A 34 -0.57 13.83 -4.01
C TYR A 34 -0.23 15.04 -3.13
N VAL A 35 0.53 14.83 -2.07
CA VAL A 35 1.05 15.91 -1.22
C VAL A 35 2.48 16.24 -1.63
N GLY A 36 2.74 17.51 -1.89
CA GLY A 36 4.06 17.99 -2.32
C GLY A 36 5.02 18.15 -1.15
N ARG A 37 5.52 17.03 -0.59
CA ARG A 37 6.55 16.99 0.47
C ARG A 37 7.83 16.36 -0.08
N PHE A 38 8.96 16.68 0.55
CA PHE A 38 10.24 16.06 0.17
C PHE A 38 10.61 14.86 1.05
N ASP A 39 10.13 14.83 2.29
CA ASP A 39 10.41 13.82 3.32
C ASP A 39 9.49 12.60 3.24
N LEU A 40 8.31 12.76 2.62
CA LEU A 40 7.32 11.70 2.47
C LEU A 40 6.77 11.67 1.04
N ALA A 41 6.74 10.50 0.43
CA ALA A 41 5.88 10.22 -0.72
C ALA A 41 4.49 9.86 -0.18
N GLU A 42 3.59 10.85 -0.18
CA GLU A 42 2.21 10.69 0.29
C GLU A 42 1.24 10.91 -0.86
N PHE A 43 0.45 9.87 -1.17
CA PHE A 43 -0.53 9.91 -2.24
C PHE A 43 -1.72 8.99 -1.98
N ALA A 44 -2.81 9.24 -2.71
CA ALA A 44 -3.99 8.38 -2.71
C ALA A 44 -4.66 8.38 -4.07
N VAL A 45 -5.22 7.25 -4.48
CA VAL A 45 -5.90 7.07 -5.76
C VAL A 45 -7.34 6.60 -5.54
N VAL A 46 -8.27 7.20 -6.28
CA VAL A 46 -9.67 6.80 -6.32
C VAL A 46 -9.83 5.66 -7.33
N LEU A 47 -10.53 4.61 -6.91
CA LEU A 47 -10.89 3.44 -7.70
C LEU A 47 -12.41 3.28 -7.73
N GLU A 48 -12.94 2.72 -8.81
CA GLU A 48 -14.37 2.38 -8.96
C GLU A 48 -14.48 0.88 -9.23
N PRO A 49 -14.69 0.06 -8.18
CA PRO A 49 -14.80 -1.39 -8.34
C PRO A 49 -16.13 -1.76 -8.99
N ARG A 50 -16.14 -2.92 -9.67
CA ARG A 50 -17.34 -3.50 -10.30
C ARG A 50 -17.86 -4.71 -9.54
N GLU A 51 -17.18 -5.12 -8.49
CA GLU A 51 -17.53 -6.27 -7.65
C GLU A 51 -18.03 -5.79 -6.28
N PRO A 52 -18.79 -6.63 -5.56
CA PRO A 52 -19.29 -6.32 -4.22
C PRO A 52 -18.17 -5.89 -3.27
N LEU A 53 -18.51 -5.04 -2.27
CA LEU A 53 -17.52 -4.50 -1.34
C LEU A 53 -16.72 -5.59 -0.63
N CYS A 54 -17.35 -6.69 -0.24
CA CYS A 54 -16.69 -7.82 0.44
C CYS A 54 -15.49 -8.36 -0.36
N SER A 55 -15.56 -8.38 -1.69
CA SER A 55 -14.45 -8.79 -2.56
C SER A 55 -13.65 -7.62 -3.12
N ALA A 56 -14.27 -6.46 -3.32
CA ALA A 56 -13.59 -5.28 -3.86
C ALA A 56 -12.44 -4.77 -2.98
N ARG A 57 -12.47 -5.03 -1.68
CA ARG A 57 -11.37 -4.71 -0.74
C ARG A 57 -10.04 -5.36 -1.12
N ARG A 58 -10.07 -6.41 -1.94
CA ARG A 58 -8.86 -7.04 -2.51
C ARG A 58 -8.04 -6.07 -3.36
N ALA A 59 -8.63 -4.95 -3.82
CA ALA A 59 -7.91 -3.85 -4.45
C ALA A 59 -6.78 -3.30 -3.57
N PHE A 60 -6.85 -3.48 -2.25
CA PHE A 60 -5.76 -3.18 -1.33
C PHE A 60 -4.48 -3.93 -1.70
N TYR A 61 -4.57 -5.22 -1.99
CA TYR A 61 -3.43 -6.03 -2.39
C TYR A 61 -2.83 -5.58 -3.71
N ALA A 62 -3.67 -5.19 -4.68
CA ALA A 62 -3.20 -4.61 -5.94
C ALA A 62 -2.42 -3.30 -5.71
N GLY A 63 -2.92 -2.44 -4.82
CA GLY A 63 -2.22 -1.22 -4.41
C GLY A 63 -0.88 -1.51 -3.74
N MET A 64 -0.81 -2.48 -2.81
CA MET A 64 0.43 -2.87 -2.13
C MET A 64 1.45 -3.51 -3.07
N VAL A 65 1.01 -4.33 -4.03
CA VAL A 65 1.87 -4.89 -5.08
C VAL A 65 2.45 -3.76 -5.93
N ALA A 66 1.62 -2.84 -6.42
CA ALA A 66 2.05 -1.69 -7.21
C ALA A 66 3.01 -0.77 -6.43
N LEU A 67 2.76 -0.55 -5.13
CA LEU A 67 3.63 0.24 -4.26
C LEU A 67 5.02 -0.38 -4.13
N THR A 68 5.09 -1.69 -3.86
CA THR A 68 6.38 -2.37 -3.75
C THR A 68 7.11 -2.48 -5.07
N ASP A 69 6.42 -2.60 -6.20
CA ASP A 69 7.04 -2.59 -7.54
C ASP A 69 7.55 -1.18 -7.90
N ALA A 70 6.83 -0.13 -7.51
CA ALA A 70 7.31 1.24 -7.64
C ALA A 70 8.61 1.48 -6.86
N LEU A 71 8.70 0.96 -5.64
CA LEU A 71 9.92 1.02 -4.84
C LEU A 71 11.06 0.20 -5.46
N ARG A 72 10.79 -1.00 -5.95
CA ARG A 72 11.79 -1.87 -6.60
C ARG A 72 12.41 -1.24 -7.83
N ALA A 73 11.68 -0.38 -8.54
CA ALA A 73 12.20 0.33 -9.71
C ALA A 73 13.38 1.25 -9.38
N TYR A 74 13.53 1.66 -8.12
CA TYR A 74 14.60 2.55 -7.64
C TYR A 74 15.52 1.91 -6.61
N ALA A 75 15.14 0.73 -6.09
CA ALA A 75 15.88 0.07 -5.03
C ALA A 75 17.26 -0.43 -5.52
N PRO A 76 18.31 -0.30 -4.69
CA PRO A 76 19.55 -1.02 -4.93
C PRO A 76 19.29 -2.54 -4.98
N PRO A 77 20.00 -3.29 -5.85
CA PRO A 77 19.76 -4.73 -6.05
C PRO A 77 19.88 -5.59 -4.78
N SER A 78 20.62 -5.11 -3.77
CA SER A 78 20.88 -5.82 -2.51
C SER A 78 19.84 -5.55 -1.42
N LYS A 79 18.89 -4.64 -1.66
CA LYS A 79 17.91 -4.22 -0.65
C LYS A 79 16.57 -4.95 -0.83
N PRO A 80 16.25 -5.95 0.03
CA PRO A 80 14.97 -6.62 -0.03
C PRO A 80 13.84 -5.68 0.40
N ILE A 81 12.75 -5.67 -0.38
CA ILE A 81 11.51 -4.98 -0.04
C ILE A 81 10.48 -6.04 0.32
N THR A 82 9.94 -5.95 1.53
CA THR A 82 8.97 -6.89 2.08
C THR A 82 7.72 -6.18 2.60
N ILE A 83 6.64 -6.94 2.74
CA ILE A 83 5.37 -6.48 3.32
C ILE A 83 5.11 -7.29 4.58
N ASP A 84 5.00 -6.61 5.73
CA ASP A 84 4.37 -7.19 6.90
C ASP A 84 2.85 -7.04 6.72
N TRP A 85 2.16 -8.18 6.72
CA TRP A 85 0.71 -8.21 6.49
C TRP A 85 -0.06 -7.41 7.55
N PRO A 86 -1.08 -6.62 7.17
CA PRO A 86 -1.51 -6.42 5.79
C PRO A 86 -0.78 -5.28 5.07
N ASP A 87 -0.25 -4.29 5.76
CA ASP A 87 -0.15 -2.92 5.27
C ASP A 87 1.22 -2.25 5.40
N ALA A 88 2.16 -2.84 6.15
CA ALA A 88 3.45 -2.21 6.39
C ALA A 88 4.51 -2.62 5.35
N VAL A 89 5.27 -1.65 4.85
CA VAL A 89 6.37 -1.86 3.90
C VAL A 89 7.71 -1.68 4.60
N ARG A 90 8.59 -2.65 4.39
CA ARG A 90 9.97 -2.61 4.90
C ARG A 90 10.99 -2.67 3.77
N VAL A 91 12.07 -1.95 3.96
CA VAL A 91 13.29 -2.05 3.14
C VAL A 91 14.41 -2.52 4.04
N ASP A 92 15.06 -3.63 3.68
CA ASP A 92 16.15 -4.26 4.44
C ASP A 92 15.80 -4.46 5.94
N GLY A 93 14.54 -4.69 6.24
CA GLY A 93 13.98 -4.85 7.59
C GLY A 93 13.52 -3.56 8.27
N GLY A 94 13.96 -2.38 7.82
CA GLY A 94 13.51 -1.08 8.34
C GLY A 94 12.12 -0.71 7.82
N LEU A 95 11.22 -0.25 8.71
CA LEU A 95 9.89 0.25 8.35
C LEU A 95 10.01 1.59 7.62
N VAL A 96 9.54 1.64 6.39
CA VAL A 96 9.54 2.88 5.59
C VAL A 96 8.16 3.50 5.41
N GLY A 97 7.09 2.76 5.71
CA GLY A 97 5.72 3.23 5.58
C GLY A 97 4.75 2.11 5.25
N GLY A 98 3.69 2.41 4.48
CA GLY A 98 2.70 1.41 4.11
C GLY A 98 1.51 1.95 3.36
N GLY A 99 0.49 1.09 3.23
CA GLY A 99 -0.76 1.41 2.54
C GLY A 99 -1.97 1.42 3.45
N ARG A 100 -3.06 2.02 2.98
CA ARG A 100 -4.39 2.00 3.63
C ARG A 100 -5.49 1.99 2.58
N LEU A 101 -6.66 1.47 2.94
CA LEU A 101 -7.82 1.42 2.07
C LEU A 101 -9.01 2.12 2.73
N GLY A 102 -9.76 2.89 1.95
CA GLY A 102 -10.99 3.55 2.39
C GLY A 102 -12.14 3.26 1.44
N TRP A 103 -13.36 3.26 2.00
CA TRP A 103 -14.62 3.09 1.30
C TRP A 103 -15.75 3.85 2.03
N PRO A 104 -16.94 4.06 1.42
CA PRO A 104 -18.07 4.67 2.12
C PRO A 104 -18.44 3.88 3.38
N ARG A 105 -18.69 4.59 4.48
CA ARG A 105 -19.00 3.95 5.78
C ARG A 105 -20.32 3.17 5.80
N ASP A 106 -21.24 3.55 4.92
CA ASP A 106 -22.58 3.00 4.74
C ASP A 106 -22.68 2.06 3.53
N ALA A 107 -21.54 1.69 2.92
CA ALA A 107 -21.52 0.78 1.79
C ALA A 107 -21.93 -0.64 2.22
N ASP A 108 -22.80 -1.23 1.40
CA ASP A 108 -23.28 -2.60 1.57
C ASP A 108 -22.24 -3.60 1.11
N GLU A 109 -22.04 -4.69 1.87
CA GLU A 109 -21.05 -5.75 1.59
C GLU A 109 -21.35 -6.49 0.27
N ASP A 110 -22.63 -6.63 -0.08
CA ASP A 110 -23.11 -7.42 -1.21
C ASP A 110 -23.24 -6.60 -2.51
N THR A 111 -22.96 -5.29 -2.46
CA THR A 111 -23.05 -4.40 -3.63
C THR A 111 -21.73 -3.72 -3.94
N PRO A 112 -21.43 -3.40 -5.22
CA PRO A 112 -20.27 -2.60 -5.57
C PRO A 112 -20.31 -1.23 -4.90
N PRO A 113 -19.29 -0.84 -4.13
CA PRO A 113 -19.23 0.51 -3.57
C PRO A 113 -18.98 1.53 -4.70
N PRO A 114 -19.52 2.75 -4.58
CA PRO A 114 -19.32 3.79 -5.59
C PRO A 114 -17.85 4.20 -5.74
N TRP A 115 -17.03 3.98 -4.73
CA TRP A 115 -15.60 4.23 -4.77
C TRP A 115 -14.84 3.42 -3.72
N LEU A 116 -13.57 3.18 -4.01
CA LEU A 116 -12.53 2.84 -3.04
C LEU A 116 -11.42 3.87 -3.15
N VAL A 117 -10.67 4.08 -2.08
CA VAL A 117 -9.44 4.88 -2.09
C VAL A 117 -8.31 4.03 -1.55
N PHE A 118 -7.30 3.79 -2.37
CA PHE A 118 -6.02 3.28 -1.88
C PHE A 118 -5.10 4.47 -1.60
N GLY A 119 -4.53 4.55 -0.41
CA GLY A 119 -3.54 5.55 -0.05
C GLY A 119 -2.25 4.91 0.43
N ALA A 120 -1.13 5.60 0.21
CA ALA A 120 0.17 5.17 0.67
C ALA A 120 0.97 6.36 1.21
N MET A 121 1.88 6.04 2.14
CA MET A 121 2.85 6.98 2.66
C MET A 121 4.18 6.26 2.87
N ILE A 122 5.25 6.78 2.27
CA ILE A 122 6.60 6.22 2.33
C ILE A 122 7.57 7.33 2.73
N ARG A 123 8.37 7.09 3.76
CA ARG A 123 9.42 8.02 4.20
C ARG A 123 10.55 8.01 3.17
N THR A 124 10.73 9.15 2.50
CA THR A 124 11.77 9.32 1.47
C THR A 124 13.07 9.82 2.05
N VAL A 125 13.00 10.72 3.04
CA VAL A 125 14.16 11.31 3.70
C VAL A 125 13.99 11.21 5.21
N ALA A 126 15.04 10.81 5.91
CA ALA A 126 15.10 10.88 7.36
C ALA A 126 15.27 12.34 7.80
N MET A 127 14.36 12.80 8.66
CA MET A 127 14.35 14.19 9.14
C MET A 127 15.05 14.37 10.49
N ASP A 128 15.40 13.27 11.13
CA ASP A 128 15.92 13.30 12.47
C ASP A 128 17.44 13.39 12.46
N ASP A 129 18.01 14.34 13.23
CA ASP A 129 19.42 14.41 13.62
C ASP A 129 19.79 13.34 14.66
N ASP A 130 18.94 12.32 14.83
CA ASP A 130 19.13 11.27 15.81
C ASP A 130 20.36 10.43 15.50
N GLU A 131 21.10 10.07 16.54
CA GLU A 131 22.24 9.16 16.42
C GLU A 131 21.79 7.85 15.76
N PRO A 132 22.61 7.28 14.84
CA PRO A 132 22.31 6.02 14.18
C PRO A 132 21.93 4.91 15.19
N GLY A 133 20.76 4.29 15.01
CA GLY A 133 20.29 3.18 15.86
C GLY A 133 19.33 3.55 16.98
N VAL A 134 18.94 4.81 17.13
CA VAL A 134 17.89 5.21 18.10
C VAL A 134 16.54 4.59 17.73
N HIS A 135 16.25 4.49 16.42
CA HIS A 135 15.04 3.84 15.89
C HIS A 135 15.40 2.65 14.99
N PRO A 136 15.88 1.52 15.54
CA PRO A 136 16.46 0.43 14.75
C PRO A 136 15.45 -0.31 13.85
N LEU A 137 14.14 -0.08 14.04
CA LEU A 137 13.08 -0.69 13.26
C LEU A 137 12.46 0.25 12.21
N ALA A 138 12.86 1.53 12.20
CA ALA A 138 12.44 2.52 11.22
C ALA A 138 13.57 2.82 10.24
N SER A 139 13.21 3.23 9.02
CA SER A 139 14.16 3.68 8.00
C SER A 139 13.51 4.69 7.06
N ALA A 140 14.33 5.32 6.22
CA ALA A 140 13.93 6.16 5.11
C ALA A 140 14.67 5.73 3.84
N LEU A 141 14.11 6.03 2.67
CA LEU A 141 14.67 5.56 1.40
C LEU A 141 16.08 6.10 1.12
N ASP A 142 16.38 7.31 1.54
CA ASP A 142 17.73 7.91 1.42
C ASP A 142 18.77 7.12 2.22
N GLN A 143 18.43 6.64 3.43
CA GLN A 143 19.29 5.79 4.25
C GLN A 143 19.50 4.40 3.64
N GLU A 144 18.52 3.93 2.85
CA GLU A 144 18.57 2.63 2.16
C GLU A 144 19.18 2.68 0.77
N GLY A 145 19.69 3.85 0.36
CA GLY A 145 20.45 4.00 -0.90
C GLY A 145 19.59 4.11 -2.15
N PHE A 146 18.35 4.57 -2.06
CA PHE A 146 17.45 4.76 -3.21
C PHE A 146 17.84 5.96 -4.10
N GLY A 147 18.90 6.68 -3.77
CA GLY A 147 19.37 7.81 -4.55
C GLY A 147 18.35 8.95 -4.61
N GLU A 148 18.08 9.45 -5.82
CA GLU A 148 17.19 10.59 -6.05
C GLU A 148 15.71 10.20 -6.23
N ALA A 149 15.26 9.04 -5.72
CA ALA A 149 13.88 8.61 -5.79
C ALA A 149 12.99 9.45 -4.86
N GLY A 150 12.65 10.66 -5.28
CA GLY A 150 11.78 11.56 -4.53
C GLY A 150 10.29 11.17 -4.59
N ALA A 151 9.48 11.89 -3.81
CA ALA A 151 8.06 11.63 -3.67
C ALA A 151 7.29 11.66 -5.01
N GLU A 152 7.62 12.59 -5.91
CA GLU A 152 6.96 12.71 -7.20
C GLU A 152 7.26 11.52 -8.12
N GLN A 153 8.54 11.11 -8.20
CA GLN A 153 8.98 9.97 -9.00
C GLN A 153 8.34 8.65 -8.52
N LEU A 154 8.26 8.45 -7.20
CA LEU A 154 7.60 7.28 -6.62
C LEU A 154 6.11 7.27 -6.90
N THR A 155 5.43 8.41 -6.78
CA THR A 155 4.00 8.54 -7.09
C THR A 155 3.71 8.23 -8.56
N GLU A 156 4.54 8.72 -9.47
CA GLU A 156 4.41 8.43 -10.89
C GLU A 156 4.69 6.96 -11.22
N SER A 157 5.74 6.39 -10.61
CA SER A 157 6.06 4.96 -10.72
C SER A 157 4.93 4.08 -10.20
N PHE A 158 4.37 4.42 -9.03
CA PHE A 158 3.20 3.73 -8.47
C PHE A 158 2.02 3.73 -9.45
N ALA A 159 1.67 4.88 -10.03
CA ALA A 159 0.57 5.00 -10.97
C ALA A 159 0.74 4.07 -12.18
N ARG A 160 1.96 3.97 -12.74
CA ARG A 160 2.28 3.04 -13.83
C ARG A 160 2.14 1.58 -13.43
N HIS A 161 2.68 1.19 -12.27
CA HIS A 161 2.60 -0.19 -11.80
C HIS A 161 1.16 -0.57 -11.41
N LEU A 162 0.38 0.36 -10.82
CA LEU A 162 -1.02 0.10 -10.51
C LEU A 162 -1.84 -0.25 -11.76
N MET A 163 -1.62 0.47 -12.87
CA MET A 163 -2.26 0.13 -14.14
C MET A 163 -1.92 -1.29 -14.58
N LEU A 164 -0.64 -1.66 -14.54
CA LEU A 164 -0.21 -3.01 -14.95
C LEU A 164 -0.82 -4.10 -14.06
N VAL A 165 -0.88 -3.86 -12.75
CA VAL A 165 -1.46 -4.82 -11.79
C VAL A 165 -2.97 -4.96 -12.02
N ILE A 166 -3.68 -3.84 -12.24
CA ILE A 166 -5.13 -3.86 -12.50
C ILE A 166 -5.42 -4.53 -13.85
N ASP A 167 -4.65 -4.24 -14.89
CA ASP A 167 -4.80 -4.88 -16.20
C ASP A 167 -4.59 -6.41 -16.11
N GLY A 168 -3.55 -6.84 -15.39
CA GLY A 168 -3.31 -8.26 -15.12
C GLY A 168 -4.45 -8.91 -14.33
N TRP A 169 -4.97 -8.22 -13.29
CA TRP A 169 -6.12 -8.71 -12.52
C TRP A 169 -7.37 -8.86 -13.40
N GLN A 170 -7.65 -7.90 -14.27
CA GLN A 170 -8.80 -7.97 -15.17
C GLN A 170 -8.68 -9.09 -16.22
N ALA A 171 -7.46 -9.37 -16.69
CA ALA A 171 -7.20 -10.40 -17.68
C ALA A 171 -7.19 -11.82 -17.10
N ASP A 172 -6.52 -12.02 -15.95
CA ASP A 172 -6.14 -13.32 -15.42
C ASP A 172 -6.79 -13.66 -14.06
N GLY A 173 -7.57 -12.73 -13.50
CA GLY A 173 -8.20 -12.89 -12.19
C GLY A 173 -7.28 -12.49 -11.02
N PHE A 174 -7.84 -12.52 -9.80
CA PHE A 174 -7.17 -12.04 -8.59
C PHE A 174 -6.00 -12.92 -8.13
N ASP A 175 -5.97 -14.20 -8.49
CA ASP A 175 -4.93 -15.15 -8.06
C ASP A 175 -3.51 -14.70 -8.37
N GLY A 176 -3.31 -13.96 -9.46
CA GLY A 176 -2.03 -13.35 -9.82
C GLY A 176 -1.57 -12.34 -8.76
N VAL A 177 -2.46 -11.41 -8.43
CA VAL A 177 -2.22 -10.37 -7.43
C VAL A 177 -1.97 -10.98 -6.05
N ALA A 178 -2.78 -11.98 -5.66
CA ALA A 178 -2.64 -12.70 -4.40
C ALA A 178 -1.26 -13.37 -4.26
N ARG A 179 -0.83 -14.12 -5.29
CA ARG A 179 0.50 -14.75 -5.32
C ARG A 179 1.63 -13.74 -5.25
N ASP A 180 1.51 -12.65 -6.00
CA ASP A 180 2.48 -11.59 -6.04
C ASP A 180 2.63 -10.90 -4.68
N TYR A 181 1.51 -10.60 -4.02
CA TYR A 181 1.52 -10.04 -2.69
C TYR A 181 2.17 -11.00 -1.68
N VAL A 182 1.73 -12.26 -1.62
CA VAL A 182 2.28 -13.27 -0.69
C VAL A 182 3.78 -13.48 -0.93
N SER A 183 4.25 -13.39 -2.17
CA SER A 183 5.68 -13.52 -2.49
C SER A 183 6.55 -12.43 -1.87
N ARG A 184 5.96 -11.27 -1.53
CA ARG A 184 6.62 -10.12 -0.89
C ARG A 184 6.60 -10.18 0.64
N MET A 185 5.84 -11.11 1.22
CA MET A 185 5.87 -11.32 2.68
C MET A 185 7.18 -11.99 3.11
N PRO A 186 7.65 -11.75 4.33
CA PRO A 186 8.80 -12.45 4.88
C PRO A 186 8.60 -13.97 4.82
N ARG A 187 9.64 -14.66 4.34
CA ARG A 187 9.60 -16.14 4.23
C ARG A 187 9.74 -16.78 5.62
N GLU A 188 8.76 -17.56 6.01
CA GLU A 188 8.81 -18.41 7.18
C GLU A 188 8.96 -19.87 6.79
N ARG A 189 9.86 -20.57 7.50
CA ARG A 189 10.05 -22.01 7.25
C ARG A 189 8.77 -22.78 7.55
N GLN A 190 8.44 -23.73 6.66
CA GLN A 190 7.28 -24.62 6.84
C GLN A 190 5.93 -23.90 6.94
N THR A 191 5.82 -22.70 6.35
CA THR A 191 4.58 -21.92 6.33
C THR A 191 4.11 -21.73 4.90
N VAL A 192 2.84 -22.02 4.65
CA VAL A 192 2.14 -21.77 3.38
C VAL A 192 1.09 -20.71 3.65
N ARG A 193 1.12 -19.63 2.83
CA ARG A 193 0.19 -18.53 2.91
C ARG A 193 -0.58 -18.38 1.60
N ARG A 194 -1.83 -18.00 1.70
CA ARG A 194 -2.65 -17.61 0.55
C ARG A 194 -3.65 -16.52 0.98
N ILE A 195 -4.09 -15.73 0.02
CA ILE A 195 -5.21 -14.81 0.19
C ILE A 195 -6.44 -15.52 -0.41
N ASP A 196 -7.56 -15.47 0.30
CA ASP A 196 -8.81 -16.06 -0.17
C ASP A 196 -9.65 -15.06 -1.00
N ASP A 197 -10.85 -15.50 -1.40
CA ASP A 197 -11.74 -14.71 -2.28
C ASP A 197 -12.33 -13.45 -1.59
N LEU A 198 -12.32 -13.38 -0.27
CA LEU A 198 -12.72 -12.21 0.51
C LEU A 198 -11.55 -11.30 0.87
N GLY A 199 -10.32 -11.76 0.61
CA GLY A 199 -9.10 -11.04 0.91
C GLY A 199 -8.47 -11.43 2.25
N ASP A 200 -8.96 -12.45 2.94
CA ASP A 200 -8.40 -12.90 4.20
C ASP A 200 -7.09 -13.68 4.00
N LEU A 201 -6.13 -13.43 4.89
CA LEU A 201 -4.87 -14.18 4.88
C LEU A 201 -5.04 -15.53 5.56
N LEU A 202 -4.91 -16.60 4.80
CA LEU A 202 -4.92 -17.96 5.31
C LEU A 202 -3.47 -18.47 5.45
N THR A 203 -3.10 -18.84 6.67
CA THR A 203 -1.76 -19.33 7.00
C THR A 203 -1.84 -20.77 7.51
N ARG A 204 -1.07 -21.68 6.92
CA ARG A 204 -0.95 -23.06 7.34
C ARG A 204 0.51 -23.41 7.59
N ARG A 205 0.82 -23.87 8.79
CA ARG A 205 2.13 -24.45 9.12
C ARG A 205 2.17 -25.94 8.75
N VAL A 206 3.24 -26.37 8.12
CA VAL A 206 3.44 -27.79 7.78
C VAL A 206 3.52 -28.59 9.07
N GLY A 207 2.66 -29.63 9.18
CA GLY A 207 2.54 -30.43 10.40
C GLY A 207 1.52 -29.93 11.44
N ALA A 208 0.98 -28.72 11.29
CA ALA A 208 -0.16 -28.26 12.07
C ALA A 208 -1.48 -28.57 11.34
N GLY A 209 -2.46 -29.09 12.07
CA GLY A 209 -3.77 -29.44 11.48
C GLY A 209 -4.69 -28.24 11.26
N ALA A 210 -4.38 -27.07 11.85
CA ALA A 210 -5.22 -25.88 11.81
C ALA A 210 -4.72 -24.86 10.78
N ILE A 211 -5.67 -24.17 10.11
CA ILE A 211 -5.42 -22.97 9.29
C ILE A 211 -5.73 -21.78 10.18
N GLU A 212 -4.77 -20.86 10.30
CA GLU A 212 -4.97 -19.56 10.93
C GLU A 212 -5.50 -18.58 9.87
N SER A 213 -6.57 -17.83 10.19
CA SER A 213 -7.13 -16.78 9.32
C SER A 213 -6.87 -15.42 9.90
N GLY A 214 -6.34 -14.51 9.09
CA GLY A 214 -6.25 -13.08 9.37
C GLY A 214 -7.35 -12.35 8.61
N ASP A 215 -8.29 -11.73 9.33
CA ASP A 215 -9.38 -10.94 8.77
C ASP A 215 -8.83 -9.61 8.22
N LEU A 216 -8.99 -9.37 6.90
CA LEU A 216 -8.49 -8.17 6.22
C LEU A 216 -9.15 -6.91 6.76
N VAL A 217 -10.47 -6.92 6.97
CA VAL A 217 -11.22 -5.73 7.40
C VAL A 217 -10.76 -5.29 8.78
N GLN A 218 -10.63 -6.26 9.70
CA GLN A 218 -10.15 -5.99 11.04
C GLN A 218 -8.69 -5.47 11.02
N ALA A 219 -7.84 -6.05 10.19
CA ALA A 219 -6.44 -5.67 10.10
C ALA A 219 -6.26 -4.27 9.50
N LEU A 220 -7.09 -3.87 8.53
CA LEU A 220 -7.07 -2.53 7.92
C LEU A 220 -7.71 -1.44 8.80
N ALA A 221 -8.46 -1.80 9.83
CA ALA A 221 -9.15 -0.83 10.70
C ALA A 221 -8.18 0.13 11.40
N THR A 222 -6.94 -0.33 11.66
CA THR A 222 -5.89 0.50 12.26
C THR A 222 -4.57 0.21 11.55
N PRO A 223 -4.07 1.13 10.70
CA PRO A 223 -2.80 0.94 10.00
C PRO A 223 -1.65 0.64 10.96
N SER A 224 -0.95 -0.46 10.74
CA SER A 224 0.09 -0.95 11.65
C SER A 224 1.35 -0.07 11.64
N TRP A 225 1.61 0.55 10.50
CA TRP A 225 2.79 1.36 10.21
C TRP A 225 2.61 2.84 10.54
N LEU A 226 1.37 3.33 10.71
CA LEU A 226 1.07 4.75 10.89
C LEU A 226 1.10 5.13 12.37
N ASP A 227 1.82 6.20 12.71
CA ASP A 227 1.71 6.87 14.00
C ASP A 227 0.62 7.96 13.91
N PRO A 228 -0.52 7.80 14.60
CA PRO A 228 -1.60 8.78 14.55
C PRO A 228 -1.25 10.12 15.20
N ALA A 229 -0.26 10.17 16.09
CA ALA A 229 0.18 11.40 16.75
C ALA A 229 1.10 12.24 15.85
N LEU A 230 1.94 11.57 15.06
CA LEU A 230 2.87 12.23 14.13
C LEU A 230 2.26 12.41 12.73
N GLY A 231 1.21 11.64 12.39
CA GLY A 231 0.60 11.65 11.06
C GLY A 231 1.53 11.10 9.97
N GLY A 232 2.50 10.26 10.35
CA GLY A 232 3.51 9.69 9.47
C GLY A 232 3.84 8.24 9.83
N PRO A 233 4.76 7.57 9.10
CA PRO A 233 5.23 6.25 9.46
C PRO A 233 5.86 6.25 10.86
N ARG A 234 5.65 5.16 11.63
CA ARG A 234 6.24 4.98 12.97
C ARG A 234 7.77 5.04 12.91
N LEU A 235 8.38 5.56 13.97
CA LEU A 235 9.82 5.54 14.21
C LEU A 235 10.25 4.28 14.96
#